data_10f4b24fcd45ec957e62f456108de4e6
#
_entry.id   10f4b24fcd45ec957e62f456108de4e6
#
_cell.length_a   1.000
_cell.length_b   1.000
_cell.length_c   1.000
_cell.angle_alpha   90.00
_cell.angle_beta   90.00
_cell.angle_gamma   90.00
#
_symmetry.space_group_name_H-M   'P 1'
#
loop_
_entity.id
_entity.type
_entity.pdbx_description
1 polymer ?
#
loop_
_entity_poly.entity_id
_entity_poly.type
_entity_poly.pdbx_seq_one_letter_code
_entity_poly.pdbx_strand_id
1 'polypeptide(L)'
;ANTNLRDISSVAVRISRQVRGLAEPLLRALWEPDGFPSTLVLAPPGVGKTTLLRDMICALSDGDEQRPACRVGIVDERGELAAMYRGVPQLEVGAHTDVLDGCPKALGITMLLRSANPQVIAVDEITAEEDLRAMLSAAHCGVALLATIHAANREELARKPLFALSLIHISEPTRLRRI
;
A
#
# COMPACT_ATOMS: atom_id res chain seq x y z
N ALA A 1 -12.00 -22.04 19.11
CA ALA A 1 -12.86 -23.14 18.66
C ALA A 1 -12.14 -23.86 17.53
N ASN A 2 -11.75 -25.12 17.74
CA ASN A 2 -11.20 -25.97 16.68
C ASN A 2 -12.33 -26.32 15.72
N THR A 3 -12.42 -25.63 14.61
CA THR A 3 -13.25 -26.04 13.48
C THR A 3 -12.52 -27.15 12.74
N ASN A 4 -12.84 -28.40 13.04
CA ASN A 4 -12.40 -29.53 12.23
C ASN A 4 -13.07 -29.40 10.86
N LEU A 5 -12.30 -29.01 9.84
CA LEU A 5 -12.71 -29.12 8.44
C LEU A 5 -12.88 -30.61 8.11
N ARG A 6 -14.10 -31.01 7.79
CA ARG A 6 -14.44 -32.37 7.33
C ARG A 6 -14.93 -32.31 5.90
N ASP A 7 -14.63 -33.36 5.13
CA ASP A 7 -15.19 -33.57 3.78
C ASP A 7 -14.85 -32.44 2.79
N ILE A 8 -13.57 -32.07 2.70
CA ILE A 8 -13.09 -31.10 1.71
C ILE A 8 -13.26 -31.70 0.31
N SER A 9 -14.19 -31.14 -0.46
CA SER A 9 -14.45 -31.56 -1.86
C SER A 9 -13.56 -30.86 -2.88
N SER A 10 -13.06 -29.68 -2.56
CA SER A 10 -12.16 -28.92 -3.44
C SER A 10 -11.34 -27.90 -2.64
N VAL A 11 -10.20 -27.53 -3.19
CA VAL A 11 -9.32 -26.46 -2.68
C VAL A 11 -9.01 -25.50 -3.83
N ALA A 12 -9.35 -24.22 -3.66
CA ALA A 12 -8.95 -23.19 -4.59
C ALA A 12 -7.56 -22.66 -4.19
N VAL A 13 -6.59 -22.83 -5.08
CA VAL A 13 -5.23 -22.30 -4.88
C VAL A 13 -5.07 -21.03 -5.70
N ARG A 14 -4.85 -19.90 -5.02
CA ARG A 14 -4.55 -18.63 -5.67
C ARG A 14 -3.04 -18.51 -5.90
N ILE A 15 -2.64 -18.39 -7.17
CA ILE A 15 -1.24 -18.18 -7.54
C ILE A 15 -1.05 -16.68 -7.79
N SER A 16 -0.28 -16.03 -6.93
CA SER A 16 0.13 -14.64 -7.13
C SER A 16 1.17 -14.56 -8.25
N ARG A 17 0.96 -13.63 -9.17
CA ARG A 17 1.93 -13.34 -10.23
C ARG A 17 2.55 -11.98 -9.99
N GLN A 18 3.83 -11.87 -10.29
CA GLN A 18 4.52 -10.59 -10.32
C GLN A 18 4.51 -10.06 -11.76
N VAL A 19 4.25 -8.76 -11.89
CA VAL A 19 4.33 -8.02 -13.16
C VAL A 19 5.19 -6.80 -12.88
N ARG A 20 6.28 -6.63 -13.65
CA ARG A 20 7.20 -5.49 -13.54
C ARG A 20 6.92 -4.48 -14.63
N GLY A 21 7.10 -3.19 -14.32
CA GLY A 21 6.94 -2.09 -15.25
C GLY A 21 5.50 -1.62 -15.49
N LEU A 22 4.52 -2.24 -14.82
CA LEU A 22 3.12 -1.82 -14.89
C LEU A 22 2.91 -0.42 -14.34
N ALA A 23 3.64 -0.06 -13.29
CA ALA A 23 3.52 1.20 -12.58
C ALA A 23 4.29 2.35 -13.24
N GLU A 24 5.18 2.09 -14.18
CA GLU A 24 6.10 3.07 -14.76
C GLU A 24 5.40 4.32 -15.36
N PRO A 25 4.35 4.18 -16.20
CA PRO A 25 3.64 5.35 -16.73
C PRO A 25 3.00 6.19 -15.63
N LEU A 26 2.51 5.52 -14.57
CA LEU A 26 1.87 6.17 -13.43
C LEU A 26 2.90 6.92 -12.58
N LEU A 27 4.02 6.30 -12.26
CA LEU A 27 5.08 6.92 -11.47
C LEU A 27 5.67 8.14 -12.16
N ARG A 28 5.88 8.10 -13.49
CA ARG A 28 6.28 9.27 -14.27
C ARG A 28 5.28 10.42 -14.17
N ALA A 29 3.99 10.10 -14.16
CA ALA A 29 2.94 11.11 -14.08
C ALA A 29 2.76 11.68 -12.65
N LEU A 30 3.09 10.89 -11.63
CA LEU A 30 2.92 11.26 -10.22
C LEU A 30 4.12 11.96 -9.63
N TRP A 31 5.34 11.65 -10.11
CA TRP A 31 6.56 12.16 -9.51
C TRP A 31 6.62 13.70 -9.54
N GLU A 32 6.92 14.28 -8.40
CA GLU A 32 7.02 15.73 -8.19
C GLU A 32 8.49 16.13 -7.90
N PRO A 33 8.88 17.41 -8.03
CA PRO A 33 10.24 17.85 -7.72
C PRO A 33 10.70 17.49 -6.30
N ASP A 34 9.75 17.45 -5.36
CA ASP A 34 10.01 17.13 -3.95
C ASP A 34 9.94 15.62 -3.66
N GLY A 35 9.72 14.78 -4.67
CA GLY A 35 9.69 13.33 -4.56
C GLY A 35 8.32 12.69 -4.85
N PHE A 36 8.10 11.50 -4.31
CA PHE A 36 6.86 10.77 -4.50
C PHE A 36 5.75 11.32 -3.58
N PRO A 37 4.61 11.77 -4.12
CA PRO A 37 3.50 12.28 -3.32
C PRO A 37 2.68 11.15 -2.69
N SER A 38 2.02 11.45 -1.58
CA SER A 38 1.04 10.50 -1.00
C SER A 38 -0.03 10.14 -2.04
N THR A 39 -0.18 8.84 -2.28
CA THR A 39 -1.00 8.31 -3.37
C THR A 39 -1.99 7.28 -2.86
N LEU A 40 -3.26 7.44 -3.21
CA LEU A 40 -4.32 6.47 -2.93
C LEU A 40 -4.86 5.87 -4.23
N VAL A 41 -4.72 4.56 -4.38
CA VAL A 41 -5.21 3.82 -5.55
C VAL A 41 -6.64 3.32 -5.28
N LEU A 42 -7.58 3.83 -6.06
CA LEU A 42 -8.99 3.46 -5.98
C LEU A 42 -9.35 2.54 -7.15
N ALA A 43 -9.90 1.38 -6.85
CA ALA A 43 -10.48 0.52 -7.87
C ALA A 43 -11.39 -0.56 -7.26
N PRO A 44 -12.31 -1.15 -8.04
CA PRO A 44 -13.10 -2.30 -7.63
C PRO A 44 -12.24 -3.52 -7.24
N PRO A 45 -12.80 -4.51 -6.53
CA PRO A 45 -12.13 -5.78 -6.29
C PRO A 45 -11.71 -6.49 -7.58
N GLY A 46 -10.59 -7.21 -7.56
CA GLY A 46 -10.16 -8.11 -8.64
C GLY A 46 -9.50 -7.44 -9.86
N VAL A 47 -9.38 -6.12 -9.92
CA VAL A 47 -8.81 -5.39 -11.08
C VAL A 47 -7.28 -5.25 -11.05
N GLY A 48 -6.60 -5.87 -10.07
CA GLY A 48 -5.13 -5.87 -10.01
C GLY A 48 -4.49 -4.79 -9.15
N LYS A 49 -5.23 -4.15 -8.20
CA LYS A 49 -4.66 -3.13 -7.28
C LYS A 49 -3.42 -3.58 -6.55
N THR A 50 -3.46 -4.77 -5.93
CA THR A 50 -2.31 -5.33 -5.19
C THR A 50 -1.11 -5.58 -6.11
N THR A 51 -1.36 -5.98 -7.37
CA THR A 51 -0.29 -6.17 -8.37
C THR A 51 0.35 -4.83 -8.74
N LEU A 52 -0.46 -3.80 -8.99
CA LEU A 52 0.01 -2.45 -9.27
C LEU A 52 0.77 -1.88 -8.07
N LEU A 53 0.19 -2.01 -6.86
CA LEU A 53 0.81 -1.53 -5.63
C LEU A 53 2.20 -2.14 -5.42
N ARG A 54 2.35 -3.46 -5.62
CA ARG A 54 3.63 -4.15 -5.50
C ARG A 54 4.65 -3.64 -6.53
N ASP A 55 4.25 -3.43 -7.77
CA ASP A 55 5.14 -2.90 -8.79
C ASP A 55 5.55 -1.45 -8.51
N MET A 56 4.64 -0.62 -7.99
CA MET A 56 4.97 0.72 -7.50
C MET A 56 6.00 0.67 -6.36
N ILE A 57 5.81 -0.22 -5.39
CA ILE A 57 6.74 -0.42 -4.27
C ILE A 57 8.12 -0.78 -4.78
N CYS A 58 8.23 -1.76 -5.68
CA CYS A 58 9.50 -2.15 -6.30
C CYS A 58 10.19 -0.97 -6.99
N ALA A 59 9.45 -0.27 -7.85
CA ALA A 59 9.99 0.84 -8.63
C ALA A 59 10.42 2.03 -7.75
N LEU A 60 9.68 2.33 -6.67
CA LEU A 60 10.05 3.35 -5.70
C LEU A 60 11.29 2.94 -4.89
N SER A 61 11.36 1.68 -4.49
CA SER A 61 12.46 1.14 -3.70
C SER A 61 13.76 1.02 -4.49
N ASP A 62 13.69 0.58 -5.74
CA ASP A 62 14.86 0.42 -6.61
C ASP A 62 15.34 1.74 -7.20
N GLY A 63 14.43 2.68 -7.47
CA GLY A 63 14.72 3.92 -8.19
C GLY A 63 15.11 3.66 -9.65
N ASP A 64 15.49 4.71 -10.34
CA ASP A 64 16.04 4.68 -11.71
C ASP A 64 16.92 5.91 -12.00
N GLU A 65 17.35 6.11 -13.25
CA GLU A 65 18.20 7.24 -13.64
C GLU A 65 17.55 8.62 -13.42
N GLN A 66 16.22 8.68 -13.33
CA GLN A 66 15.44 9.92 -13.20
C GLN A 66 14.88 10.11 -11.78
N ARG A 67 14.70 9.01 -11.03
CA ARG A 67 14.06 8.99 -9.72
C ARG A 67 14.96 8.28 -8.71
N PRO A 68 15.37 8.95 -7.64
CA PRO A 68 16.19 8.32 -6.62
C PRO A 68 15.41 7.20 -5.91
N ALA A 69 16.14 6.18 -5.48
CA ALA A 69 15.60 5.11 -4.66
C ALA A 69 15.04 5.65 -3.33
N CYS A 70 13.88 5.16 -2.93
CA CYS A 70 13.23 5.52 -1.68
C CYS A 70 13.34 4.38 -0.66
N ARG A 71 13.48 4.73 0.62
CA ARG A 71 13.25 3.75 1.70
C ARG A 71 11.76 3.53 1.85
N VAL A 72 11.31 2.32 1.52
CA VAL A 72 9.90 1.93 1.56
C VAL A 72 9.65 1.02 2.75
N GLY A 73 8.64 1.32 3.55
CA GLY A 73 8.13 0.43 4.57
C GLY A 73 6.82 -0.20 4.11
N ILE A 74 6.71 -1.52 4.14
CA ILE A 74 5.47 -2.25 3.86
C ILE A 74 4.86 -2.75 5.17
N VAL A 75 3.56 -2.53 5.35
CA VAL A 75 2.77 -3.27 6.33
C VAL A 75 1.88 -4.26 5.58
N ASP A 76 2.28 -5.52 5.62
CA ASP A 76 1.64 -6.62 4.88
C ASP A 76 0.83 -7.52 5.83
N GLU A 77 -0.34 -7.05 6.24
CA GLU A 77 -1.19 -7.75 7.23
C GLU A 77 -1.63 -9.14 6.76
N ARG A 78 -1.83 -9.31 5.44
CA ARG A 78 -2.36 -10.54 4.85
C ARG A 78 -1.32 -11.38 4.10
N GLY A 79 -0.07 -10.94 4.04
CA GLY A 79 0.98 -11.59 3.27
C GLY A 79 0.75 -11.53 1.75
N GLU A 80 0.00 -10.54 1.25
CA GLU A 80 -0.34 -10.43 -0.17
C GLU A 80 0.65 -9.58 -0.97
N LEU A 81 1.43 -8.72 -0.30
CA LEU A 81 2.41 -7.84 -0.95
C LEU A 81 3.77 -8.52 -1.13
N ALA A 82 4.36 -8.99 -0.04
CA ALA A 82 5.69 -9.58 -0.03
C ALA A 82 5.67 -11.12 -0.02
N ALA A 83 4.56 -11.74 0.39
CA ALA A 83 4.43 -13.19 0.56
C ALA A 83 5.59 -13.77 1.38
N MET A 84 5.79 -13.25 2.58
CA MET A 84 6.94 -13.61 3.43
C MET A 84 6.96 -15.09 3.78
N TYR A 85 8.11 -15.74 3.63
CA TYR A 85 8.35 -17.09 4.09
C TYR A 85 9.68 -17.16 4.83
N ARG A 86 9.65 -17.54 6.11
CA ARG A 86 10.84 -17.63 6.98
C ARG A 86 11.69 -16.35 6.99
N GLY A 87 11.03 -15.18 6.99
CA GLY A 87 11.71 -13.88 6.99
C GLY A 87 12.23 -13.41 5.63
N VAL A 88 11.92 -14.12 4.54
CA VAL A 88 12.36 -13.77 3.19
C VAL A 88 11.14 -13.48 2.30
N PRO A 89 11.09 -12.32 1.63
CA PRO A 89 10.05 -12.04 0.63
C PRO A 89 10.11 -13.04 -0.52
N GLN A 90 8.98 -13.62 -0.88
CA GLN A 90 8.86 -14.53 -2.04
C GLN A 90 8.44 -13.79 -3.31
N LEU A 91 8.02 -12.55 -3.17
CA LEU A 91 7.77 -11.62 -4.24
C LEU A 91 8.77 -10.47 -4.13
N GLU A 92 9.18 -9.92 -5.26
CA GLU A 92 10.10 -8.78 -5.27
C GLU A 92 9.39 -7.55 -4.72
N VAL A 93 10.05 -6.88 -3.80
CA VAL A 93 9.55 -5.65 -3.16
C VAL A 93 10.55 -4.49 -3.28
N GLY A 94 11.69 -4.73 -3.96
CA GLY A 94 12.77 -3.75 -4.13
C GLY A 94 13.84 -3.80 -3.05
N ALA A 95 15.01 -3.22 -3.35
CA ALA A 95 16.23 -3.37 -2.55
C ALA A 95 16.22 -2.57 -1.23
N HIS A 96 15.43 -1.48 -1.17
CA HIS A 96 15.37 -0.57 -0.01
C HIS A 96 14.00 -0.65 0.68
N THR A 97 13.49 -1.88 0.84
CA THR A 97 12.16 -2.11 1.42
C THR A 97 12.25 -2.93 2.70
N ASP A 98 11.66 -2.39 3.78
CA ASP A 98 11.41 -3.11 5.02
C ASP A 98 9.97 -3.64 5.05
N VAL A 99 9.78 -4.89 5.49
CA VAL A 99 8.46 -5.55 5.51
C VAL A 99 8.08 -5.93 6.94
N LEU A 100 6.94 -5.45 7.39
CA LEU A 100 6.24 -5.95 8.57
C LEU A 100 5.11 -6.89 8.13
N ASP A 101 5.35 -8.19 8.28
CA ASP A 101 4.44 -9.27 7.89
C ASP A 101 3.50 -9.66 9.04
N GLY A 102 2.22 -9.91 8.71
CA GLY A 102 1.22 -10.36 9.68
C GLY A 102 0.90 -9.34 10.79
N CYS A 103 1.27 -8.08 10.61
CA CYS A 103 1.06 -7.01 11.58
C CYS A 103 -0.18 -6.19 11.22
N PRO A 104 -1.06 -5.85 12.18
CA PRO A 104 -2.15 -4.91 11.95
C PRO A 104 -1.63 -3.57 11.42
N LYS A 105 -2.31 -2.99 10.41
CA LYS A 105 -1.82 -1.82 9.66
C LYS A 105 -1.48 -0.63 10.55
N ALA A 106 -2.40 -0.22 11.43
CA ALA A 106 -2.19 0.93 12.31
C ALA A 106 -0.98 0.76 13.23
N LEU A 107 -0.77 -0.45 13.76
CA LEU A 107 0.40 -0.78 14.59
C LEU A 107 1.67 -0.77 13.74
N GLY A 108 1.66 -1.44 12.58
CA GLY A 108 2.81 -1.54 11.69
C GLY A 108 3.29 -0.17 11.19
N ILE A 109 2.36 0.71 10.79
CA ILE A 109 2.68 2.09 10.40
C ILE A 109 3.43 2.80 11.54
N THR A 110 2.91 2.70 12.77
CA THR A 110 3.53 3.33 13.94
C THR A 110 4.93 2.76 14.23
N MET A 111 5.11 1.45 14.07
CA MET A 111 6.41 0.80 14.25
C MET A 111 7.41 1.25 13.20
N LEU A 112 7.04 1.27 11.92
CA LEU A 112 7.91 1.72 10.82
C LEU A 112 8.37 3.17 11.02
N LEU A 113 7.45 4.06 11.40
CA LEU A 113 7.79 5.46 11.68
C LEU A 113 8.88 5.62 12.75
N ARG A 114 8.88 4.74 13.76
CA ARG A 114 9.83 4.83 14.88
C ARG A 114 11.17 4.15 14.61
N SER A 115 11.22 3.16 13.73
CA SER A 115 12.37 2.27 13.59
C SER A 115 13.05 2.31 12.23
N ALA A 116 12.32 2.51 11.13
CA ALA A 116 12.83 2.32 9.77
C ALA A 116 13.15 3.63 9.04
N ASN A 117 12.75 4.79 9.58
CA ASN A 117 12.90 6.08 8.91
C ASN A 117 12.45 6.03 7.43
N PRO A 118 11.23 5.56 7.13
CA PRO A 118 10.76 5.38 5.78
C PRO A 118 10.51 6.74 5.10
N GLN A 119 10.69 6.79 3.79
CA GLN A 119 10.26 7.92 2.95
C GLN A 119 8.85 7.66 2.41
N VAL A 120 8.53 6.38 2.20
CA VAL A 120 7.20 5.93 1.76
C VAL A 120 6.74 4.79 2.65
N ILE A 121 5.49 4.83 3.10
CA ILE A 121 4.83 3.68 3.74
C ILE A 121 3.74 3.16 2.81
N ALA A 122 3.83 1.87 2.47
CA ALA A 122 2.87 1.19 1.62
C ALA A 122 1.98 0.23 2.42
N VAL A 123 0.67 0.32 2.21
CA VAL A 123 -0.34 -0.56 2.83
C VAL A 123 -1.38 -0.99 1.80
N ASP A 124 -1.77 -2.26 1.82
CA ASP A 124 -2.86 -2.73 0.98
C ASP A 124 -4.20 -2.65 1.74
N GLU A 125 -5.24 -2.27 1.02
CA GLU A 125 -6.63 -2.29 1.45
C GLU A 125 -6.94 -1.63 2.81
N ILE A 126 -7.09 -0.32 2.82
CA ILE A 126 -7.52 0.42 4.03
C ILE A 126 -8.98 0.10 4.33
N THR A 127 -9.24 -0.41 5.55
CA THR A 127 -10.57 -0.86 5.96
C THR A 127 -11.05 -0.30 7.29
N ALA A 128 -10.15 0.19 8.14
CA ALA A 128 -10.44 0.64 9.49
C ALA A 128 -10.10 2.12 9.72
N GLU A 129 -10.78 2.75 10.67
CA GLU A 129 -10.53 4.15 11.03
C GLU A 129 -9.16 4.33 11.69
N GLU A 130 -8.72 3.33 12.45
CA GLU A 130 -7.40 3.31 13.08
C GLU A 130 -6.28 3.34 12.03
N ASP A 131 -6.45 2.66 10.90
CA ASP A 131 -5.50 2.68 9.79
C ASP A 131 -5.35 4.11 9.24
N LEU A 132 -6.48 4.79 9.00
CA LEU A 132 -6.48 6.19 8.54
C LEU A 132 -5.80 7.13 9.52
N ARG A 133 -6.06 6.99 10.82
CA ARG A 133 -5.43 7.83 11.84
C ARG A 133 -3.91 7.63 11.88
N ALA A 134 -3.46 6.38 11.78
CA ALA A 134 -2.03 6.07 11.71
C ALA A 134 -1.38 6.65 10.45
N MET A 135 -2.07 6.55 9.31
CA MET A 135 -1.63 7.14 8.05
C MET A 135 -1.52 8.66 8.13
N LEU A 136 -2.53 9.34 8.67
CA LEU A 136 -2.48 10.79 8.88
C LEU A 136 -1.30 11.19 9.77
N SER A 137 -1.03 10.43 10.83
CA SER A 137 0.15 10.65 11.68
C SER A 137 1.45 10.51 10.90
N ALA A 138 1.56 9.53 10.00
CA ALA A 138 2.72 9.34 9.14
C ALA A 138 2.89 10.50 8.16
N ALA A 139 1.81 10.97 7.54
CA ALA A 139 1.83 12.12 6.65
C ALA A 139 2.29 13.40 7.36
N HIS A 140 1.84 13.63 8.60
CA HIS A 140 2.31 14.76 9.41
C HIS A 140 3.80 14.66 9.78
N CYS A 141 4.38 13.48 9.75
CA CYS A 141 5.83 13.26 9.92
C CYS A 141 6.61 13.43 8.59
N GLY A 142 5.95 13.84 7.51
CA GLY A 142 6.59 14.03 6.20
C GLY A 142 6.81 12.73 5.41
N VAL A 143 6.17 11.62 5.81
CA VAL A 143 6.27 10.34 5.10
C VAL A 143 5.18 10.26 4.06
N ALA A 144 5.53 9.95 2.81
CA ALA A 144 4.57 9.72 1.75
C ALA A 144 3.83 8.39 1.98
N LEU A 145 2.55 8.38 1.63
CA LEU A 145 1.69 7.21 1.81
C LEU A 145 1.31 6.63 0.45
N LEU A 146 1.44 5.33 0.31
CA LEU A 146 0.99 4.59 -0.85
C LEU A 146 0.00 3.52 -0.40
N ALA A 147 -1.28 3.69 -0.73
CA ALA A 147 -2.31 2.82 -0.23
C ALA A 147 -3.35 2.45 -1.29
N THR A 148 -4.06 1.35 -1.06
CA THR A 148 -5.20 0.95 -1.90
C THR A 148 -6.50 0.99 -1.12
N ILE A 149 -7.59 1.17 -1.84
CA ILE A 149 -8.93 1.09 -1.29
C ILE A 149 -9.92 0.55 -2.31
N HIS A 150 -10.92 -0.17 -1.84
CA HIS A 150 -12.06 -0.59 -2.66
C HIS A 150 -13.07 0.53 -2.79
N ALA A 151 -13.08 1.18 -3.96
CA ALA A 151 -14.12 2.11 -4.38
C ALA A 151 -14.13 2.17 -5.91
N ALA A 152 -15.29 2.24 -6.52
CA ALA A 152 -15.41 2.35 -7.97
C ALA A 152 -15.00 3.75 -8.47
N ASN A 153 -15.22 4.77 -7.65
CA ASN A 153 -14.90 6.16 -7.96
C ASN A 153 -14.78 7.02 -6.69
N ARG A 154 -14.43 8.29 -6.89
CA ARG A 154 -14.26 9.27 -5.80
C ARG A 154 -15.56 9.56 -5.06
N GLU A 155 -16.70 9.57 -5.77
CA GLU A 155 -18.01 9.81 -5.21
C GLU A 155 -18.42 8.69 -4.24
N GLU A 156 -18.11 7.43 -4.58
CA GLU A 156 -18.30 6.30 -3.68
C GLU A 156 -17.40 6.40 -2.44
N LEU A 157 -16.13 6.77 -2.64
CA LEU A 157 -15.21 6.99 -1.54
C LEU A 157 -15.74 8.06 -0.56
N ALA A 158 -16.21 9.18 -1.08
CA ALA A 158 -16.73 10.29 -0.27
C ALA A 158 -17.99 9.91 0.54
N ARG A 159 -18.73 8.90 0.11
CA ARG A 159 -19.93 8.38 0.82
C ARG A 159 -19.58 7.39 1.93
N LYS A 160 -18.36 6.86 1.94
CA LYS A 160 -17.94 5.94 3.01
C LYS A 160 -17.69 6.72 4.30
N PRO A 161 -18.38 6.40 5.41
CA PRO A 161 -18.23 7.13 6.67
C PRO A 161 -16.77 7.25 7.13
N LEU A 162 -15.98 6.21 6.86
CA LEU A 162 -14.57 6.13 7.15
C LEU A 162 -13.76 7.31 6.55
N PHE A 163 -14.11 7.76 5.34
CA PHE A 163 -13.39 8.79 4.60
C PHE A 163 -14.03 10.17 4.71
N ALA A 164 -15.30 10.25 5.11
CA ALA A 164 -15.96 11.54 5.34
C ALA A 164 -15.25 12.38 6.41
N LEU A 165 -14.70 11.73 7.44
CA LEU A 165 -13.92 12.39 8.49
C LEU A 165 -12.51 12.78 8.01
N SER A 166 -11.88 12.00 7.14
CA SER A 166 -10.51 12.29 6.66
C SER A 166 -10.48 13.35 5.57
N LEU A 167 -11.52 13.47 4.74
CA LEU A 167 -11.64 14.52 3.74
C LEU A 167 -11.77 15.93 4.33
N ILE A 168 -12.23 16.02 5.58
CA ILE A 168 -12.31 17.30 6.33
C ILE A 168 -10.92 17.74 6.80
N HIS A 169 -9.98 16.81 7.02
CA HIS A 169 -8.64 17.11 7.50
C HIS A 169 -7.55 17.11 6.40
N ILE A 170 -7.86 16.63 5.19
CA ILE A 170 -6.95 16.70 4.04
C ILE A 170 -7.31 17.96 3.24
N SER A 171 -7.18 19.13 3.84
CA SER A 171 -7.39 20.42 3.19
C SER A 171 -6.13 20.99 2.52
N GLU A 172 -5.11 20.16 2.26
CA GLU A 172 -3.98 20.46 1.39
C GLU A 172 -3.98 19.50 0.19
N PRO A 173 -3.57 19.92 -1.03
CA PRO A 173 -4.01 19.29 -2.27
C PRO A 173 -3.39 17.92 -2.52
N THR A 174 -3.97 16.88 -1.93
CA THR A 174 -3.76 15.52 -2.45
C THR A 174 -4.38 15.48 -3.84
N ARG A 175 -3.57 15.64 -4.87
CA ARG A 175 -4.02 15.60 -6.26
C ARG A 175 -4.46 14.19 -6.60
N LEU A 176 -5.74 13.91 -6.45
CA LEU A 176 -6.36 12.69 -6.97
C LEU A 176 -6.34 12.77 -8.51
N ARG A 177 -5.45 12.01 -9.14
CA ARG A 177 -5.47 11.83 -10.60
C ARG A 177 -6.28 10.58 -10.94
N ARG A 178 -7.13 10.70 -11.94
CA ARG A 178 -7.84 9.58 -12.55
C ARG A 178 -6.86 8.84 -13.49
N ILE A 179 -6.78 7.54 -13.34
CA ILE A 179 -6.17 6.64 -14.32
C ILE A 179 -7.27 6.13 -15.23
#